data_a023630f0c55a0007c6ff8029b324566
#
_entry.id   a023630f0c55a0007c6ff8029b324566
#
_cell.length_a   1.000
_cell.length_b   1.000
_cell.length_c   1.000
_cell.angle_alpha   90.00
_cell.angle_beta   90.00
_cell.angle_gamma   90.00
#
_symmetry.space_group_name_H-M   'P 1'
#
loop_
_entity.id
_entity.type
_entity.pdbx_description
1 polymer ?
#
loop_
_entity_poly.entity_id
_entity_poly.type
_entity_poly.pdbx_seq_one_letter_code
_entity_poly.pdbx_strand_id
1 'polypeptide(L)' 'MTFKVGDRVELKSGGPIMTVTERLGNGRVECVWFPIASAPTPSAYYFQADALREVKP' A
#
# COMPACT_ATOMS: atom_id res chain seq x y z
N MET A 1 -7.19 -11.73 2.48
CA MET A 1 -8.03 -10.54 2.33
C MET A 1 -7.67 -9.81 1.05
N THR A 2 -8.66 -9.28 0.35
CA THR A 2 -8.44 -8.67 -0.96
C THR A 2 -8.66 -7.17 -0.87
N PHE A 3 -7.69 -6.40 -1.31
CA PHE A 3 -7.81 -4.96 -1.38
C PHE A 3 -8.18 -4.53 -2.78
N LYS A 4 -8.74 -3.34 -2.90
CA LYS A 4 -9.10 -2.75 -4.19
C LYS A 4 -8.11 -1.66 -4.53
N VAL A 5 -7.95 -1.39 -5.81
CA VAL A 5 -7.19 -0.23 -6.24
C VAL A 5 -7.84 1.02 -5.66
N GLY A 6 -7.02 1.86 -5.05
CA GLY A 6 -7.50 3.05 -4.36
C GLY A 6 -7.61 2.89 -2.84
N ASP A 7 -7.58 1.67 -2.32
CA ASP A 7 -7.62 1.46 -0.89
C ASP A 7 -6.36 2.00 -0.24
N ARG A 8 -6.52 2.57 0.96
CA ARG A 8 -5.37 2.98 1.76
C ARG A 8 -5.03 1.87 2.72
N VAL A 9 -3.75 1.53 2.79
CA VAL A 9 -3.27 0.41 3.59
C VAL A 9 -1.99 0.80 4.31
N GLU A 10 -1.64 0.01 5.31
CA GLU A 10 -0.34 0.11 5.95
C GLU A 10 0.12 -1.29 6.31
N LEU A 11 1.42 -1.44 6.51
CA LEU A 11 1.95 -2.71 6.99
C LEU A 11 1.44 -2.96 8.40
N LYS A 12 1.12 -4.21 8.71
CA LYS A 12 0.64 -4.56 10.05
C LYS A 12 1.68 -4.23 11.11
N SER A 13 2.95 -4.21 10.74
CA SER A 13 4.03 -3.87 11.65
C SER A 13 4.21 -2.36 11.82
N GLY A 14 3.44 -1.57 11.10
CA GLY A 14 3.57 -0.12 11.14
C GLY A 14 4.25 0.40 9.89
N GLY A 15 4.30 1.72 9.74
CA GLY A 15 4.94 2.35 8.60
C GLY A 15 4.03 3.39 7.97
N PRO A 16 4.40 3.89 6.79
CA PRO A 16 3.61 4.92 6.13
C PRO A 16 2.30 4.38 5.60
N ILE A 17 1.33 5.26 5.47
CA ILE A 17 0.08 4.92 4.81
C ILE A 17 0.34 4.93 3.31
N MET A 18 -0.12 3.87 2.63
CA MET A 18 0.11 3.68 1.21
C MET A 18 -1.21 3.54 0.50
N THR A 19 -1.20 3.74 -0.81
CA THR A 19 -2.37 3.55 -1.64
C THR A 19 -2.14 2.37 -2.57
N VAL A 20 -3.11 1.46 -2.63
CA VAL A 20 -3.04 0.33 -3.56
C VAL A 20 -3.29 0.85 -4.96
N THR A 21 -2.34 0.61 -5.86
CA THR A 21 -2.43 1.07 -7.23
C THR A 21 -2.66 -0.05 -8.23
N GLU A 22 -2.38 -1.29 -7.84
CA GLU A 22 -2.59 -2.42 -8.74
C GLU A 22 -2.69 -3.70 -7.91
N ARG A 23 -3.51 -4.62 -8.38
CA ARG A 23 -3.62 -5.95 -7.79
C ARG A 23 -2.94 -6.95 -8.70
N LEU A 24 -2.06 -7.75 -8.10
CA LEU A 24 -1.35 -8.76 -8.85
C LEU A 24 -1.98 -10.12 -8.61
N GLY A 25 -1.65 -11.08 -9.48
CA GLY A 25 -2.27 -12.41 -9.42
C GLY A 25 -1.76 -13.16 -8.21
N ASN A 26 -1.18 -13.49 -7.51
CA ASN A 26 -0.72 -14.37 -6.44
C ASN A 26 -0.76 -13.70 -5.06
N GLY A 27 -1.79 -12.90 -4.82
CA GLY A 27 -2.01 -12.34 -3.49
C GLY A 27 -1.18 -11.12 -3.17
N ARG A 28 -0.54 -10.52 -4.16
CA ARG A 28 0.26 -9.31 -3.98
C ARG A 28 -0.48 -8.10 -4.49
N VAL A 29 -0.15 -6.95 -3.91
CA VAL A 29 -0.67 -5.66 -4.37
C VAL A 29 0.50 -4.69 -4.48
N GLU A 30 0.42 -3.81 -5.47
CA GLU A 30 1.39 -2.73 -5.57
C GLU A 30 0.87 -1.55 -4.76
N CYS A 31 1.73 -1.00 -3.91
CA CYS A 31 1.38 0.13 -3.07
C CYS A 31 2.35 1.27 -3.32
N VAL A 32 1.83 2.48 -3.30
CA VAL A 32 2.60 3.70 -3.55
C VAL A 32 2.46 4.61 -2.34
N TRP A 33 3.54 5.24 -1.94
CA TRP A 33 3.53 6.19 -0.84
C TRP A 33 4.61 7.24 -1.08
N PHE A 34 4.55 8.32 -0.31
CA PHE A 34 5.55 9.36 -0.36
C PHE A 34 6.41 9.24 0.89
N PRO A 35 7.69 8.84 0.76
CA PRO A 35 8.54 8.63 1.93
C PRO A 35 8.84 9.92 2.68
N ILE A 36 8.82 11.06 1.98
CA ILE A 36 9.02 12.37 2.60
C ILE A 36 7.87 13.25 2.12
N ALA A 37 7.16 13.86 3.07
CA ALA A 37 5.95 14.62 2.72
C ALA A 37 6.21 15.75 1.74
N SER A 38 7.39 16.36 1.80
CA SER A 38 7.74 17.47 0.92
C SER A 38 8.35 17.02 -0.40
N ALA A 39 8.63 15.74 -0.57
CA ALA A 39 9.23 15.23 -1.80
C ALA A 39 8.12 14.88 -2.79
N PRO A 40 8.25 15.30 -4.05
CA PRO A 40 7.23 14.98 -5.04
C PRO A 40 7.38 13.58 -5.64
N THR A 41 8.42 12.84 -5.28
CA THR A 41 8.70 11.55 -5.89
C THR A 41 8.09 10.43 -5.04
N PRO A 42 7.12 9.69 -5.55
CA PRO A 42 6.56 8.57 -4.80
C PRO A 42 7.47 7.36 -4.86
N SER A 43 7.36 6.52 -3.84
CA SER A 43 7.98 5.20 -3.82
C SER A 43 6.89 4.16 -4.03
N ALA A 44 7.27 3.02 -4.61
CA ALA A 44 6.34 1.95 -4.88
C ALA A 44 7.01 0.61 -4.60
N TYR A 45 6.23 -0.34 -4.15
CA TYR A 45 6.72 -1.69 -3.92
C TYR A 45 5.55 -2.66 -3.91
N TYR A 46 5.86 -3.93 -4.08
CA TYR A 46 4.86 -5.00 -4.07
C TYR A 46 4.85 -5.66 -2.70
N PHE A 47 3.67 -5.78 -2.11
CA PHE A 47 3.51 -6.38 -0.79
C PHE A 47 2.53 -7.53 -0.86
N GLN A 48 2.71 -8.52 0.01
CA GLN A 48 1.70 -9.53 0.22
C GLN A 48 0.50 -8.89 0.91
N ALA A 49 -0.69 -9.13 0.38
CA ALA A 49 -1.90 -8.56 0.98
C ALA A 49 -2.04 -8.94 2.45
N ASP A 50 -1.60 -10.14 2.82
CA ASP A 50 -1.70 -10.60 4.21
C ASP A 50 -0.84 -9.79 5.17
N ALA A 51 0.15 -9.07 4.67
CA ALA A 51 1.02 -8.24 5.51
C ALA A 51 0.45 -6.84 5.71
N LEU A 52 -0.66 -6.53 5.09
CA LEU A 52 -1.24 -5.20 5.09
C LEU A 52 -2.58 -5.19 5.82
N ARG A 53 -2.96 -4.03 6.31
CA ARG A 53 -4.31 -3.80 6.81
C ARG A 53 -4.85 -2.51 6.22
N GLU A 54 -6.16 -2.47 6.06
CA GLU A 54 -6.81 -1.30 5.50
C GLU A 54 -6.84 -0.17 6.53
N VAL A 55 -6.56 1.03 6.07
CA VAL A 55 -6.61 2.23 6.90
C VAL A 55 -7.85 3.01 6.48
N LYS A 56 -8.80 3.17 7.39
CA LYS A 56 -10.01 3.91 7.10
C LYS A 56 -9.87 5.34 7.58
N PRO A 57 -10.47 6.29 6.85
CA PRO A 57 -10.42 7.70 7.24
C PRO A 57 -11.14 7.98 8.56
#